data_c2d3cee7b05b886e53074dc41cedd157
#
_entry.id   c2d3cee7b05b886e53074dc41cedd157
#
_cell.length_a   1.000
_cell.length_b   1.000
_cell.length_c   1.000
_cell.angle_alpha   90.00
_cell.angle_beta   90.00
_cell.angle_gamma   90.00
#
_symmetry.space_group_name_H-M   'P 1'
#
loop_
_entity.id
_entity.type
_entity.pdbx_description
1 polymer ?
#
loop_
_entity_poly.entity_id
_entity_poly.type
_entity_poly.pdbx_seq_one_letter_code
_entity_poly.pdbx_strand_id
1 'polypeptide(L)'
;SEMCIRDSVYTEDKYGIATCDVTTGDFFTTEVDTERKLLDEVSRFNPSEIICNEAFYMSGIDVDDMKNRLSITVSALDSWYFSDGLANETLLSHFHVQTINALGLEDYESGVIAAGALLKYLYETQMNSLDNILELHPYSIGKYMIIDSSSRRNLELVDTLREKQKRGSLLWVLDKTRTAMGARLLRTYVEQPLIEKAEIIKRQKLIEALNANEITRDEIREYLNPIYDLERLITRITYQSANPRDLIAFRDSLKMLPPIKQQLSDIPCELTDEINEEFDELKDIYELLLSSIEDEPP
;
A
#
# COMPACT_ATOMS: atom_id res chain seq x y z
N SER A 1 6.35 9.74 11.04
CA SER A 1 7.32 8.90 10.33
C SER A 1 6.61 7.58 10.03
N GLU A 2 6.40 7.32 8.78
CA GLU A 2 5.83 6.07 8.30
C GLU A 2 6.86 4.96 8.55
N MET A 3 6.51 3.95 9.33
CA MET A 3 7.39 2.83 9.63
C MET A 3 7.13 1.76 8.58
N CYS A 4 7.78 1.91 7.41
CA CYS A 4 7.78 0.90 6.38
C CYS A 4 8.98 -0.02 6.64
N ILE A 5 8.70 -1.29 6.94
CA ILE A 5 9.71 -2.35 7.13
C ILE A 5 9.69 -3.24 5.91
N ARG A 6 10.86 -3.65 5.44
CA ARG A 6 11.00 -4.50 4.27
C ARG A 6 11.84 -5.72 4.58
N ASP A 7 11.47 -6.84 4.00
CA ASP A 7 12.24 -8.06 3.99
C ASP A 7 12.80 -8.37 2.60
N SER A 8 14.00 -8.91 2.54
CA SER A 8 14.64 -9.35 1.31
C SER A 8 15.33 -10.70 1.55
N VAL A 9 14.82 -11.72 0.91
CA VAL A 9 15.34 -13.09 0.97
C VAL A 9 15.99 -13.42 -0.35
N TYR A 10 17.24 -13.91 -0.32
CA TYR A 10 17.88 -14.49 -1.49
C TYR A 10 17.80 -16.03 -1.40
N THR A 11 17.16 -16.64 -2.40
CA THR A 11 17.11 -18.09 -2.60
C THR A 11 17.65 -18.41 -3.97
N GLU A 12 18.38 -19.49 -4.09
CA GLU A 12 19.13 -20.05 -5.21
C GLU A 12 19.29 -19.25 -6.51
N ASP A 13 18.27 -18.52 -7.01
CA ASP A 13 18.35 -17.67 -8.22
C ASP A 13 17.39 -16.47 -8.20
N LYS A 14 16.70 -16.21 -7.07
CA LYS A 14 15.70 -15.15 -6.95
C LYS A 14 15.81 -14.39 -5.63
N TYR A 15 15.37 -13.15 -5.66
CA TYR A 15 15.16 -12.33 -4.47
C TYR A 15 13.67 -12.24 -4.17
N GLY A 16 13.24 -12.83 -3.06
CA GLY A 16 11.91 -12.58 -2.51
C GLY A 16 11.89 -11.25 -1.76
N ILE A 17 10.84 -10.49 -1.94
CA ILE A 17 10.70 -9.16 -1.38
C ILE A 17 9.33 -9.05 -0.74
N ALA A 18 9.27 -8.66 0.54
CA ALA A 18 8.03 -8.27 1.18
C ALA A 18 8.17 -6.86 1.77
N THR A 19 7.10 -6.10 1.78
CA THR A 19 7.07 -4.76 2.37
C THR A 19 5.76 -4.54 3.12
N CYS A 20 5.85 -3.92 4.30
CA CYS A 20 4.70 -3.61 5.13
C CYS A 20 4.77 -2.18 5.64
N ASP A 21 3.68 -1.43 5.46
CA ASP A 21 3.45 -0.21 6.22
C ASP A 21 2.56 -0.55 7.42
N VAL A 22 3.16 -0.60 8.59
CA VAL A 22 2.46 -0.96 9.85
C VAL A 22 1.38 0.05 10.20
N THR A 23 1.46 1.29 9.69
CA THR A 23 0.49 2.35 10.02
C THR A 23 -0.78 2.29 9.19
N THR A 24 -0.71 1.76 7.96
CA THR A 24 -1.86 1.60 7.06
C THR A 24 -2.32 0.15 6.98
N GLY A 25 -1.45 -0.81 7.30
CA GLY A 25 -1.71 -2.24 7.14
C GLY A 25 -1.42 -2.75 5.72
N ASP A 26 -0.88 -1.90 4.84
CA ASP A 26 -0.50 -2.30 3.49
C ASP A 26 0.62 -3.33 3.53
N PHE A 27 0.39 -4.50 2.95
CA PHE A 27 1.35 -5.59 2.93
C PHE A 27 1.47 -6.16 1.52
N PHE A 28 2.66 -6.06 0.94
CA PHE A 28 2.94 -6.48 -0.44
C PHE A 28 4.08 -7.48 -0.50
N THR A 29 4.04 -8.38 -1.50
CA THR A 29 5.16 -9.28 -1.79
C THR A 29 5.39 -9.47 -3.29
N THR A 30 6.63 -9.72 -3.67
CA THR A 30 7.05 -10.01 -5.04
C THR A 30 8.34 -10.82 -5.09
N GLU A 31 8.71 -11.25 -6.28
CA GLU A 31 10.01 -11.84 -6.57
C GLU A 31 10.71 -11.11 -7.71
N VAL A 32 12.04 -11.06 -7.65
CA VAL A 32 12.88 -10.53 -8.70
C VAL A 32 14.06 -11.45 -8.97
N ASP A 33 14.55 -11.43 -10.20
CA ASP A 33 15.61 -12.30 -10.69
C ASP A 33 17.00 -11.63 -10.73
N THR A 34 17.07 -10.32 -10.44
CA THR A 34 18.32 -9.56 -10.52
C THR A 34 18.46 -8.58 -9.35
N GLU A 35 19.70 -8.38 -8.90
CA GLU A 35 20.08 -7.36 -7.92
C GLU A 35 19.57 -5.96 -8.33
N ARG A 36 19.68 -5.61 -9.60
CA ARG A 36 19.23 -4.31 -10.10
C ARG A 36 17.74 -4.08 -9.85
N LYS A 37 16.90 -5.08 -10.16
CA LYS A 37 15.45 -5.01 -9.90
C LYS A 37 15.16 -4.91 -8.40
N LEU A 38 15.93 -5.62 -7.57
CA LEU A 38 15.83 -5.52 -6.13
C LEU A 38 16.13 -4.10 -5.64
N LEU A 39 17.22 -3.49 -6.10
CA LEU A 39 17.60 -2.12 -5.72
C LEU A 39 16.58 -1.07 -6.19
N ASP A 40 16.03 -1.27 -7.38
CA ASP A 40 14.94 -0.43 -7.90
C ASP A 40 13.69 -0.51 -7.01
N GLU A 41 13.33 -1.72 -6.56
CA GLU A 41 12.22 -1.91 -5.62
C GLU A 41 12.53 -1.33 -4.22
N VAL A 42 13.74 -1.49 -3.70
CA VAL A 42 14.17 -0.84 -2.44
C VAL A 42 14.03 0.67 -2.55
N SER A 43 14.49 1.25 -3.64
CA SER A 43 14.41 2.70 -3.89
C SER A 43 12.96 3.18 -4.04
N ARG A 44 12.09 2.34 -4.60
CA ARG A 44 10.66 2.62 -4.81
C ARG A 44 9.90 2.78 -3.50
N PHE A 45 10.05 1.82 -2.60
CA PHE A 45 9.35 1.83 -1.31
C PHE A 45 10.03 2.72 -0.28
N ASN A 46 11.34 2.99 -0.47
CA ASN A 46 12.15 3.80 0.45
C ASN A 46 11.92 3.44 1.93
N PRO A 47 12.13 2.17 2.33
CA PRO A 47 11.81 1.69 3.66
C PRO A 47 12.72 2.33 4.71
N SER A 48 12.26 2.40 5.94
CA SER A 48 13.08 2.83 7.09
C SER A 48 14.06 1.74 7.52
N GLU A 49 13.66 0.48 7.38
CA GLU A 49 14.44 -0.69 7.77
C GLU A 49 14.29 -1.80 6.73
N ILE A 50 15.37 -2.54 6.52
CA ILE A 50 15.40 -3.81 5.76
C ILE A 50 15.89 -4.90 6.70
N ILE A 51 15.13 -5.99 6.79
CA ILE A 51 15.60 -7.24 7.38
C ILE A 51 15.97 -8.21 6.26
N CYS A 52 16.97 -9.04 6.44
CA CYS A 52 17.43 -9.96 5.40
C CYS A 52 18.11 -11.20 5.96
N ASN A 53 18.25 -12.24 5.11
CA ASN A 53 19.01 -13.43 5.44
C ASN A 53 20.53 -13.25 5.19
N GLU A 54 21.35 -14.15 5.74
CA GLU A 54 22.80 -14.11 5.51
C GLU A 54 23.20 -14.23 4.03
N ALA A 55 22.45 -15.01 3.26
CA ALA A 55 22.68 -15.18 1.82
C ALA A 55 22.59 -13.85 1.05
N PHE A 56 21.76 -12.93 1.51
CA PHE A 56 21.67 -11.58 0.96
C PHE A 56 22.98 -10.79 1.07
N TYR A 57 23.69 -10.88 2.19
CA TYR A 57 25.01 -10.28 2.33
C TYR A 57 26.06 -10.93 1.43
N MET A 58 25.93 -12.23 1.15
CA MET A 58 26.85 -12.95 0.29
C MET A 58 26.55 -12.80 -1.21
N SER A 59 25.40 -12.25 -1.57
CA SER A 59 25.00 -12.05 -2.97
C SER A 59 25.79 -10.97 -3.72
N GLY A 60 26.66 -10.22 -3.02
CA GLY A 60 27.48 -9.15 -3.61
C GLY A 60 26.84 -7.77 -3.54
N ILE A 61 25.65 -7.65 -2.97
CA ILE A 61 24.95 -6.38 -2.78
C ILE A 61 25.75 -5.48 -1.83
N ASP A 62 25.96 -4.23 -2.24
CA ASP A 62 26.62 -3.22 -1.41
C ASP A 62 25.66 -2.68 -0.34
N VAL A 63 25.57 -3.41 0.78
CA VAL A 63 24.75 -3.04 1.94
C VAL A 63 25.21 -1.70 2.55
N ASP A 64 26.49 -1.39 2.47
CA ASP A 64 27.04 -0.14 3.00
C ASP A 64 26.60 1.07 2.13
N ASP A 65 26.47 0.89 0.82
CA ASP A 65 25.87 1.91 -0.06
C ASP A 65 24.40 2.16 0.28
N MET A 66 23.61 1.11 0.58
CA MET A 66 22.24 1.25 1.04
C MET A 66 22.15 2.07 2.34
N LYS A 67 22.97 1.75 3.33
CA LYS A 67 23.03 2.47 4.61
C LYS A 67 23.42 3.93 4.44
N ASN A 68 24.46 4.18 3.67
CA ASN A 68 25.07 5.51 3.58
C ASN A 68 24.30 6.44 2.62
N ARG A 69 23.79 5.90 1.52
CA ARG A 69 23.16 6.69 0.45
C ARG A 69 21.67 6.82 0.60
N LEU A 70 21.00 5.77 1.07
CA LEU A 70 19.55 5.74 1.23
C LEU A 70 19.11 5.96 2.69
N SER A 71 20.05 5.98 3.64
CA SER A 71 19.76 6.10 5.09
C SER A 71 18.84 5.00 5.61
N ILE A 72 18.96 3.79 5.05
CA ILE A 72 18.15 2.63 5.42
C ILE A 72 18.94 1.80 6.45
N THR A 73 18.27 1.38 7.53
CA THR A 73 18.84 0.40 8.46
C THR A 73 18.72 -0.99 7.83
N VAL A 74 19.83 -1.74 7.76
CA VAL A 74 19.82 -3.13 7.24
C VAL A 74 20.27 -4.07 8.35
N SER A 75 19.43 -5.03 8.70
CA SER A 75 19.61 -5.99 9.79
C SER A 75 19.53 -7.42 9.27
N ALA A 76 20.55 -8.24 9.53
CA ALA A 76 20.47 -9.67 9.26
C ALA A 76 19.72 -10.36 10.39
N LEU A 77 18.81 -11.25 10.04
CA LEU A 77 18.13 -12.14 10.97
C LEU A 77 18.66 -13.56 10.86
N ASP A 78 18.46 -14.34 11.91
CA ASP A 78 18.82 -15.74 11.94
C ASP A 78 18.11 -16.55 10.83
N SER A 79 18.79 -17.54 10.27
CA SER A 79 18.29 -18.32 9.12
C SER A 79 16.95 -19.02 9.35
N TRP A 80 16.58 -19.28 10.58
CA TRP A 80 15.31 -19.94 10.92
C TRP A 80 14.08 -19.07 10.58
N TYR A 81 14.21 -17.72 10.60
CA TYR A 81 13.13 -16.83 10.16
C TYR A 81 12.72 -17.06 8.70
N PHE A 82 13.68 -17.49 7.88
CA PHE A 82 13.53 -17.65 6.43
C PHE A 82 13.28 -19.11 6.03
N SER A 83 12.72 -19.90 6.92
CA SER A 83 12.31 -21.27 6.59
C SER A 83 10.91 -21.27 5.96
N ASP A 84 10.73 -22.07 4.92
CA ASP A 84 9.44 -22.23 4.22
C ASP A 84 8.33 -22.68 5.19
N GLY A 85 8.63 -23.63 6.09
CA GLY A 85 7.67 -24.10 7.08
C GLY A 85 7.15 -23.00 8.01
N LEU A 86 8.05 -22.16 8.54
CA LEU A 86 7.67 -21.03 9.41
C LEU A 86 6.89 -19.97 8.62
N ALA A 87 7.31 -19.66 7.40
CA ALA A 87 6.65 -18.69 6.56
C ALA A 87 5.20 -19.09 6.29
N ASN A 88 5.00 -20.35 5.85
CA ASN A 88 3.67 -20.90 5.61
C ASN A 88 2.81 -20.87 6.89
N GLU A 89 3.32 -21.40 8.03
CA GLU A 89 2.60 -21.40 9.30
C GLU A 89 2.18 -19.98 9.72
N THR A 90 3.10 -19.02 9.63
CA THR A 90 2.86 -17.63 10.04
C THR A 90 1.78 -16.97 9.17
N LEU A 91 1.89 -17.09 7.84
CA LEU A 91 0.93 -16.49 6.91
C LEU A 91 -0.46 -17.14 7.02
N LEU A 92 -0.54 -18.48 7.02
CA LEU A 92 -1.81 -19.20 7.12
C LEU A 92 -2.53 -18.89 8.45
N SER A 93 -1.79 -18.80 9.54
CA SER A 93 -2.34 -18.46 10.86
C SER A 93 -2.86 -17.02 10.90
N HIS A 94 -2.09 -16.06 10.38
CA HIS A 94 -2.45 -14.64 10.42
C HIS A 94 -3.67 -14.31 9.57
N PHE A 95 -3.71 -14.79 8.32
CA PHE A 95 -4.80 -14.52 7.39
C PHE A 95 -5.98 -15.50 7.52
N HIS A 96 -5.91 -16.45 8.46
CA HIS A 96 -6.95 -17.47 8.69
C HIS A 96 -7.34 -18.26 7.44
N VAL A 97 -6.37 -18.57 6.57
CA VAL A 97 -6.54 -19.36 5.36
C VAL A 97 -5.90 -20.75 5.49
N GLN A 98 -6.33 -21.70 4.67
CA GLN A 98 -5.84 -23.08 4.74
C GLN A 98 -4.68 -23.37 3.78
N THR A 99 -4.49 -22.53 2.75
CA THR A 99 -3.46 -22.73 1.73
C THR A 99 -2.89 -21.39 1.30
N ILE A 100 -1.62 -21.40 0.88
CA ILE A 100 -0.93 -20.24 0.32
C ILE A 100 -1.60 -19.76 -0.98
N ASN A 101 -2.19 -20.67 -1.76
CA ASN A 101 -2.92 -20.35 -2.98
C ASN A 101 -4.13 -19.43 -2.71
N ALA A 102 -4.75 -19.52 -1.52
CA ALA A 102 -5.83 -18.61 -1.14
C ALA A 102 -5.36 -17.15 -0.99
N LEU A 103 -4.05 -16.92 -0.87
CA LEU A 103 -3.42 -15.61 -0.86
C LEU A 103 -2.91 -15.17 -2.25
N GLY A 104 -3.11 -15.99 -3.30
CA GLY A 104 -2.60 -15.71 -4.64
C GLY A 104 -1.08 -15.81 -4.77
N LEU A 105 -0.43 -16.64 -3.95
CA LEU A 105 1.04 -16.75 -3.84
C LEU A 105 1.60 -18.05 -4.42
N GLU A 106 0.84 -18.79 -5.22
CA GLU A 106 1.25 -20.07 -5.79
C GLU A 106 2.54 -20.02 -6.61
N ASP A 107 2.83 -18.87 -7.23
CA ASP A 107 4.01 -18.66 -8.09
C ASP A 107 5.12 -17.82 -7.40
N TYR A 108 5.00 -17.55 -6.09
CA TYR A 108 5.88 -16.64 -5.33
C TYR A 108 6.62 -17.34 -4.20
N GLU A 109 7.41 -18.37 -4.48
CA GLU A 109 8.09 -19.19 -3.46
C GLU A 109 9.00 -18.35 -2.53
N SER A 110 9.90 -17.57 -3.10
CA SER A 110 10.77 -16.67 -2.34
C SER A 110 9.99 -15.50 -1.72
N GLY A 111 8.92 -15.05 -2.38
CA GLY A 111 8.01 -14.02 -1.88
C GLY A 111 7.24 -14.47 -0.64
N VAL A 112 6.83 -15.75 -0.58
CA VAL A 112 6.19 -16.36 0.60
C VAL A 112 7.16 -16.34 1.79
N ILE A 113 8.41 -16.77 1.57
CA ILE A 113 9.44 -16.77 2.61
C ILE A 113 9.68 -15.35 3.15
N ALA A 114 9.84 -14.38 2.25
CA ALA A 114 10.02 -12.98 2.63
C ALA A 114 8.81 -12.45 3.43
N ALA A 115 7.59 -12.68 2.95
CA ALA A 115 6.38 -12.20 3.63
C ALA A 115 6.22 -12.86 5.02
N GLY A 116 6.47 -14.15 5.13
CA GLY A 116 6.39 -14.86 6.40
C GLY A 116 7.43 -14.38 7.41
N ALA A 117 8.68 -14.17 6.98
CA ALA A 117 9.75 -13.66 7.83
C ALA A 117 9.45 -12.24 8.31
N LEU A 118 8.99 -11.35 7.42
CA LEU A 118 8.58 -9.99 7.77
C LEU A 118 7.44 -9.99 8.80
N LEU A 119 6.40 -10.78 8.57
CA LEU A 119 5.27 -10.85 9.49
C LEU A 119 5.68 -11.40 10.86
N LYS A 120 6.53 -12.43 10.89
CA LYS A 120 7.10 -12.98 12.13
C LYS A 120 7.92 -11.95 12.89
N TYR A 121 8.78 -11.21 12.21
CA TYR A 121 9.57 -10.11 12.78
C TYR A 121 8.66 -9.02 13.38
N LEU A 122 7.59 -8.66 12.68
CA LEU A 122 6.62 -7.68 13.16
C LEU A 122 5.91 -8.16 14.43
N TYR A 123 5.53 -9.44 14.53
CA TYR A 123 4.96 -9.99 15.76
C TYR A 123 5.90 -9.92 16.97
N GLU A 124 7.21 -10.02 16.74
CA GLU A 124 8.19 -9.98 17.82
C GLU A 124 8.61 -8.56 18.22
N THR A 125 8.56 -7.63 17.30
CA THR A 125 9.03 -6.25 17.53
C THR A 125 7.92 -5.28 17.85
N GLN A 126 6.69 -5.53 17.38
CA GLN A 126 5.54 -4.70 17.67
C GLN A 126 4.83 -5.21 18.94
N MET A 127 4.60 -4.31 19.90
CA MET A 127 3.89 -4.66 21.15
C MET A 127 2.37 -4.76 20.97
N ASN A 128 1.86 -4.43 19.79
CA ASN A 128 0.44 -4.41 19.46
C ASN A 128 0.06 -5.59 18.54
N SER A 129 -1.23 -5.93 18.49
CA SER A 129 -1.74 -6.88 17.50
C SER A 129 -1.54 -6.33 16.08
N LEU A 130 -1.28 -7.22 15.12
CA LEU A 130 -1.15 -6.87 13.71
C LEU A 130 -2.49 -7.03 12.95
N ASP A 131 -3.62 -6.91 13.67
CA ASP A 131 -4.97 -7.15 13.13
C ASP A 131 -5.39 -6.14 12.05
N ASN A 132 -4.63 -5.05 11.88
CA ASN A 132 -4.82 -4.11 10.78
C ASN A 132 -4.20 -4.58 9.46
N ILE A 133 -3.33 -5.59 9.47
CA ILE A 133 -2.80 -6.21 8.27
C ILE A 133 -3.80 -7.28 7.83
N LEU A 134 -4.76 -6.88 7.00
CA LEU A 134 -5.89 -7.73 6.63
C LEU A 134 -5.63 -8.58 5.40
N GLU A 135 -4.77 -8.11 4.49
CA GLU A 135 -4.51 -8.72 3.20
C GLU A 135 -3.03 -8.67 2.84
N LEU A 136 -2.58 -9.67 2.10
CA LEU A 136 -1.26 -9.71 1.49
C LEU A 136 -1.44 -9.64 -0.04
N HIS A 137 -0.83 -8.63 -0.65
CA HIS A 137 -0.96 -8.35 -2.07
C HIS A 137 0.27 -8.80 -2.85
N PRO A 138 0.24 -9.95 -3.54
CA PRO A 138 1.28 -10.29 -4.50
C PRO A 138 1.25 -9.32 -5.70
N TYR A 139 2.42 -8.90 -6.16
CA TYR A 139 2.50 -8.06 -7.35
C TYR A 139 3.63 -8.50 -8.29
N SER A 140 3.40 -8.33 -9.59
CA SER A 140 4.39 -8.59 -10.61
C SER A 140 5.03 -7.28 -11.10
N ILE A 141 6.35 -7.25 -11.14
CA ILE A 141 7.11 -6.09 -11.65
C ILE A 141 6.84 -5.83 -13.13
N GLY A 142 6.44 -6.86 -13.91
CA GLY A 142 6.08 -6.72 -15.31
C GLY A 142 4.83 -5.89 -15.60
N LYS A 143 4.00 -5.56 -14.60
CA LYS A 143 2.78 -4.75 -14.74
C LYS A 143 3.05 -3.25 -14.83
N TYR A 144 4.18 -2.80 -14.28
CA TYR A 144 4.51 -1.38 -14.17
C TYR A 144 5.83 -1.03 -14.87
N MET A 145 5.93 0.20 -15.37
CA MET A 145 7.16 0.74 -15.91
C MET A 145 8.24 0.82 -14.82
N ILE A 146 9.38 0.20 -15.07
CA ILE A 146 10.53 0.30 -14.16
C ILE A 146 11.17 1.67 -14.35
N ILE A 147 11.14 2.50 -13.33
CA ILE A 147 11.83 3.79 -13.27
C ILE A 147 12.94 3.64 -12.23
N ASP A 148 14.19 3.61 -12.66
CA ASP A 148 15.33 3.50 -11.75
C ASP A 148 15.46 4.71 -10.81
N SER A 149 16.19 4.54 -9.72
CA SER A 149 16.32 5.54 -8.66
C SER A 149 16.89 6.88 -9.16
N SER A 150 17.82 6.84 -10.10
CA SER A 150 18.42 8.05 -10.70
C SER A 150 17.40 8.79 -11.57
N SER A 151 16.68 8.07 -12.42
CA SER A 151 15.63 8.63 -13.27
C SER A 151 14.50 9.21 -12.43
N ARG A 152 14.04 8.50 -11.40
CA ARG A 152 13.01 8.97 -10.47
C ARG A 152 13.39 10.29 -9.81
N ARG A 153 14.62 10.37 -9.32
CA ARG A 153 15.16 11.57 -8.69
C ARG A 153 15.34 12.71 -9.70
N ASN A 154 15.95 12.43 -10.87
CA ASN A 154 16.26 13.46 -11.87
C ASN A 154 15.00 14.02 -12.54
N LEU A 155 13.94 13.24 -12.67
CA LEU A 155 12.64 13.68 -13.16
C LEU A 155 11.81 14.43 -12.10
N GLU A 156 12.29 14.50 -10.85
CA GLU A 156 11.60 15.14 -9.73
C GLU A 156 10.14 14.68 -9.63
N LEU A 157 9.91 13.35 -9.70
CA LEU A 157 8.56 12.80 -9.76
C LEU A 157 7.76 13.12 -8.49
N VAL A 158 8.34 12.92 -7.32
CA VAL A 158 7.68 13.08 -6.02
C VAL A 158 8.28 14.17 -5.15
N ASP A 159 9.60 14.39 -5.25
CA ASP A 159 10.35 15.38 -4.48
C ASP A 159 11.35 16.11 -5.38
N THR A 160 11.66 17.37 -5.03
CA THR A 160 12.67 18.18 -5.75
C THR A 160 14.09 17.73 -5.42
N LEU A 161 15.02 17.90 -6.38
CA LEU A 161 16.44 17.51 -6.24
C LEU A 161 17.15 18.24 -5.11
N ARG A 162 16.90 19.55 -4.97
CA ARG A 162 17.66 20.43 -4.05
C ARG A 162 17.10 20.41 -2.64
N GLU A 163 15.79 20.61 -2.53
CA GLU A 163 15.12 20.84 -1.23
C GLU A 163 14.48 19.58 -0.66
N LYS A 164 14.45 18.48 -1.44
CA LYS A 164 13.83 17.21 -1.07
C LYS A 164 12.41 17.40 -0.50
N GLN A 165 11.63 18.25 -1.15
CA GLN A 165 10.25 18.55 -0.76
C GLN A 165 9.29 18.32 -1.92
N LYS A 166 8.03 18.00 -1.59
CA LYS A 166 6.98 17.77 -2.59
C LYS A 166 6.73 18.97 -3.48
N ARG A 167 6.77 20.19 -2.93
CA ARG A 167 6.50 21.42 -3.68
C ARG A 167 7.50 21.62 -4.81
N GLY A 168 7.01 21.73 -6.04
CA GLY A 168 7.81 21.85 -7.25
C GLY A 168 8.01 20.55 -8.01
N SER A 169 7.65 19.38 -7.43
CA SER A 169 7.72 18.08 -8.12
C SER A 169 6.53 17.88 -9.07
N LEU A 170 6.61 16.85 -9.93
CA LEU A 170 5.49 16.44 -10.79
C LEU A 170 4.24 16.10 -9.95
N LEU A 171 4.41 15.33 -8.88
CA LEU A 171 3.33 14.98 -7.97
C LEU A 171 2.64 16.22 -7.39
N TRP A 172 3.39 17.25 -7.03
CA TRP A 172 2.80 18.48 -6.50
C TRP A 172 1.89 19.18 -7.50
N VAL A 173 2.25 19.19 -8.79
CA VAL A 173 1.43 19.79 -9.86
C VAL A 173 0.14 19.00 -10.06
N LEU A 174 0.24 17.67 -10.06
CA LEU A 174 -0.87 16.76 -10.34
C LEU A 174 -1.82 16.60 -9.14
N ASP A 175 -1.31 16.72 -7.91
CA ASP A 175 -2.10 16.44 -6.72
C ASP A 175 -3.17 17.51 -6.46
N LYS A 176 -4.38 17.16 -6.89
CA LYS A 176 -5.63 17.86 -6.62
C LYS A 176 -6.62 16.96 -5.89
N THR A 177 -6.11 15.90 -5.28
CA THR A 177 -6.93 14.94 -4.52
C THR A 177 -7.64 15.60 -3.34
N ARG A 178 -8.73 15.00 -2.90
CA ARG A 178 -9.56 15.49 -1.79
C ARG A 178 -9.37 14.67 -0.50
N THR A 179 -8.79 13.49 -0.62
CA THR A 179 -8.59 12.58 0.50
C THR A 179 -7.12 12.18 0.63
N ALA A 180 -6.70 11.84 1.84
CA ALA A 180 -5.34 11.34 2.09
C ALA A 180 -5.07 10.01 1.34
N MET A 181 -6.07 9.11 1.29
CA MET A 181 -6.03 7.87 0.53
C MET A 181 -5.83 8.13 -0.97
N GLY A 182 -6.58 9.06 -1.55
CA GLY A 182 -6.42 9.48 -2.94
C GLY A 182 -5.04 10.07 -3.23
N ALA A 183 -4.46 10.83 -2.30
CA ALA A 183 -3.12 11.38 -2.45
C ALA A 183 -2.05 10.27 -2.46
N ARG A 184 -2.19 9.24 -1.61
CA ARG A 184 -1.32 8.06 -1.64
C ARG A 184 -1.44 7.30 -2.95
N LEU A 185 -2.66 7.03 -3.41
CA LEU A 185 -2.90 6.35 -4.68
C LEU A 185 -2.32 7.12 -5.87
N LEU A 186 -2.50 8.45 -5.91
CA LEU A 186 -1.91 9.28 -6.97
C LEU A 186 -0.39 9.22 -6.95
N ARG A 187 0.23 9.26 -5.77
CA ARG A 187 1.67 9.07 -5.63
C ARG A 187 2.12 7.74 -6.23
N THR A 188 1.43 6.65 -5.90
CA THR A 188 1.69 5.33 -6.48
C THR A 188 1.58 5.34 -8.01
N TYR A 189 0.58 6.00 -8.57
CA TYR A 189 0.43 6.12 -10.03
C TYR A 189 1.60 6.86 -10.70
N VAL A 190 2.14 7.89 -10.04
CA VAL A 190 3.29 8.64 -10.54
C VAL A 190 4.59 7.82 -10.45
N GLU A 191 4.77 7.08 -9.37
CA GLU A 191 5.96 6.26 -9.13
C GLU A 191 5.94 4.95 -9.91
N GLN A 192 4.74 4.45 -10.26
CA GLN A 192 4.50 3.16 -10.90
C GLN A 192 3.55 3.30 -12.11
N PRO A 193 3.99 3.91 -13.19
CA PRO A 193 3.15 4.02 -14.38
C PRO A 193 2.84 2.63 -14.97
N LEU A 194 1.60 2.42 -15.39
CA LEU A 194 1.18 1.20 -16.09
C LEU A 194 1.89 1.06 -17.42
N ILE A 195 2.17 -0.18 -17.83
CA ILE A 195 2.67 -0.52 -19.18
C ILE A 195 1.56 -1.12 -20.04
N GLU A 196 0.61 -1.80 -19.42
CA GLU A 196 -0.47 -2.46 -20.15
C GLU A 196 -1.40 -1.43 -20.79
N LYS A 197 -1.43 -1.41 -22.12
CA LYS A 197 -2.18 -0.42 -22.90
C LYS A 197 -3.68 -0.44 -22.58
N ALA A 198 -4.26 -1.63 -22.37
CA ALA A 198 -5.67 -1.76 -22.06
C ALA A 198 -6.04 -1.03 -20.74
N GLU A 199 -5.24 -1.24 -19.71
CA GLU A 199 -5.42 -0.61 -18.39
C GLU A 199 -5.22 0.91 -18.44
N ILE A 200 -4.27 1.38 -19.25
CA ILE A 200 -4.05 2.82 -19.49
C ILE A 200 -5.30 3.44 -20.15
N ILE A 201 -5.79 2.82 -21.21
CA ILE A 201 -6.96 3.29 -21.96
C ILE A 201 -8.20 3.29 -21.05
N LYS A 202 -8.37 2.28 -20.21
CA LYS A 202 -9.47 2.17 -19.26
C LYS A 202 -9.51 3.36 -18.30
N ARG A 203 -8.35 3.75 -17.72
CA ARG A 203 -8.24 4.96 -16.88
C ARG A 203 -8.52 6.24 -17.68
N GLN A 204 -8.01 6.34 -18.90
CA GLN A 204 -8.24 7.50 -19.77
C GLN A 204 -9.72 7.69 -20.12
N LYS A 205 -10.44 6.60 -20.39
CA LYS A 205 -11.89 6.65 -20.63
C LYS A 205 -12.68 7.17 -19.44
N LEU A 206 -12.30 6.79 -18.22
CA LEU A 206 -12.93 7.34 -17.01
C LEU A 206 -12.66 8.84 -16.86
N ILE A 207 -11.43 9.29 -17.12
CA ILE A 207 -11.09 10.73 -17.10
C ILE A 207 -11.90 11.48 -18.16
N GLU A 208 -12.05 10.94 -19.37
CA GLU A 208 -12.87 11.51 -20.44
C GLU A 208 -14.32 11.63 -20.01
N ALA A 209 -14.90 10.55 -19.45
CA ALA A 209 -16.28 10.55 -18.96
C ALA A 209 -16.51 11.57 -17.83
N LEU A 210 -15.59 11.69 -16.89
CA LEU A 210 -15.64 12.69 -15.82
C LEU A 210 -15.48 14.12 -16.34
N ASN A 211 -14.68 14.34 -17.37
CA ASN A 211 -14.53 15.65 -17.99
C ASN A 211 -15.78 16.05 -18.81
N ALA A 212 -16.47 15.10 -19.40
CA ALA A 212 -17.74 15.33 -20.09
C ALA A 212 -18.90 15.62 -19.11
N ASN A 213 -18.79 15.18 -17.85
CA ASN A 213 -19.82 15.33 -16.80
C ASN A 213 -19.29 16.20 -15.64
N GLU A 214 -19.09 17.48 -15.90
CA GLU A 214 -18.51 18.41 -14.93
C GLU A 214 -19.28 18.49 -13.62
N ILE A 215 -20.61 18.48 -13.67
CA ILE A 215 -21.48 18.56 -12.49
C ILE A 215 -21.24 17.33 -11.60
N THR A 216 -21.35 16.12 -12.15
CA THR A 216 -21.12 14.88 -11.43
C THR A 216 -19.70 14.80 -10.85
N ARG A 217 -18.70 15.21 -11.62
CA ARG A 217 -17.30 15.29 -11.16
C ARG A 217 -17.17 16.22 -9.95
N ASP A 218 -17.76 17.40 -9.99
CA ASP A 218 -17.67 18.37 -8.91
C ASP A 218 -18.47 17.93 -7.68
N GLU A 219 -19.62 17.30 -7.85
CA GLU A 219 -20.38 16.68 -6.75
C GLU A 219 -19.59 15.56 -6.06
N ILE A 220 -18.97 14.65 -6.82
CA ILE A 220 -18.08 13.62 -6.24
C ILE A 220 -16.96 14.30 -5.42
N ARG A 221 -16.36 15.37 -5.93
CA ARG A 221 -15.30 16.10 -5.20
C ARG A 221 -15.81 16.70 -3.90
N GLU A 222 -17.02 17.23 -3.86
CA GLU A 222 -17.63 17.76 -2.64
C GLU A 222 -17.94 16.63 -1.63
N TYR A 223 -18.42 15.47 -2.08
CA TYR A 223 -18.64 14.32 -1.19
C TYR A 223 -17.34 13.71 -0.67
N LEU A 224 -16.23 13.83 -1.41
CA LEU A 224 -14.91 13.38 -0.95
C LEU A 224 -14.27 14.31 0.10
N ASN A 225 -14.61 15.62 0.12
CA ASN A 225 -14.00 16.59 1.02
C ASN A 225 -14.11 16.22 2.52
N PRO A 226 -15.26 15.77 3.05
CA PRO A 226 -15.42 15.44 4.46
C PRO A 226 -14.92 14.04 4.81
N ILE A 227 -14.41 13.26 3.86
CA ILE A 227 -13.90 11.91 4.13
C ILE A 227 -12.51 12.00 4.77
N TYR A 228 -12.42 11.46 5.98
CA TYR A 228 -11.17 11.32 6.70
C TYR A 228 -10.32 10.16 6.15
N ASP A 229 -9.12 10.01 6.68
CA ASP A 229 -8.24 8.88 6.35
C ASP A 229 -8.76 7.59 6.97
N LEU A 230 -9.61 6.86 6.23
CA LEU A 230 -10.28 5.65 6.71
C LEU A 230 -9.29 4.55 7.06
N GLU A 231 -8.22 4.38 6.30
CA GLU A 231 -7.19 3.37 6.57
C GLU A 231 -6.55 3.60 7.95
N ARG A 232 -6.19 4.85 8.26
CA ARG A 232 -5.62 5.20 9.56
C ARG A 232 -6.63 5.14 10.70
N LEU A 233 -7.89 5.47 10.44
CA LEU A 233 -8.95 5.35 11.44
C LEU A 233 -9.21 3.88 11.80
N ILE A 234 -9.31 3.00 10.81
CA ILE A 234 -9.45 1.56 11.03
C ILE A 234 -8.25 1.01 11.82
N THR A 235 -7.02 1.40 11.46
CA THR A 235 -5.83 1.02 12.21
C THR A 235 -5.93 1.41 13.69
N ARG A 236 -6.36 2.64 14.00
CA ARG A 236 -6.56 3.07 15.40
C ARG A 236 -7.64 2.28 16.12
N ILE A 237 -8.73 1.94 15.42
CA ILE A 237 -9.82 1.12 15.98
C ILE A 237 -9.29 -0.27 16.32
N THR A 238 -8.58 -0.90 15.40
CA THR A 238 -7.96 -2.22 15.58
C THR A 238 -7.00 -2.25 16.76
N TYR A 239 -6.14 -1.23 16.88
CA TYR A 239 -5.23 -1.10 18.03
C TYR A 239 -5.90 -0.62 19.33
N GLN A 240 -7.23 -0.48 19.37
CA GLN A 240 -7.98 0.02 20.52
C GLN A 240 -7.47 1.37 21.05
N SER A 241 -6.85 2.16 20.18
CA SER A 241 -6.33 3.50 20.48
C SER A 241 -7.24 4.62 19.95
N ALA A 242 -8.35 4.25 19.28
CA ALA A 242 -9.33 5.20 18.79
C ALA A 242 -10.09 5.85 19.94
N ASN A 243 -10.29 7.16 19.84
CA ASN A 243 -11.12 7.92 20.75
C ASN A 243 -12.53 8.15 20.14
N PRO A 244 -13.53 8.62 20.92
CA PRO A 244 -14.88 8.85 20.39
C PRO A 244 -14.92 9.81 19.18
N ARG A 245 -14.02 10.78 19.08
CA ARG A 245 -13.94 11.70 17.93
C ARG A 245 -13.45 10.99 16.66
N ASP A 246 -12.54 10.02 16.80
CA ASP A 246 -12.10 9.18 15.67
C ASP A 246 -13.26 8.36 15.13
N LEU A 247 -14.14 7.83 16.01
CA LEU A 247 -15.32 7.07 15.60
C LEU A 247 -16.39 7.96 14.93
N ILE A 248 -16.55 9.20 15.39
CA ILE A 248 -17.41 10.19 14.72
C ILE A 248 -16.86 10.52 13.34
N ALA A 249 -15.55 10.78 13.23
CA ALA A 249 -14.91 11.03 11.94
C ALA A 249 -15.09 9.85 10.97
N PHE A 250 -15.03 8.62 11.48
CA PHE A 250 -15.29 7.41 10.72
C PHE A 250 -16.76 7.34 10.26
N ARG A 251 -17.72 7.53 11.18
CA ARG A 251 -19.16 7.58 10.88
C ARG A 251 -19.48 8.64 9.82
N ASP A 252 -18.96 9.86 9.98
CA ASP A 252 -19.23 10.97 9.08
C ASP A 252 -18.62 10.75 7.68
N SER A 253 -17.50 10.02 7.62
CA SER A 253 -16.92 9.56 6.35
C SER A 253 -17.81 8.52 5.67
N LEU A 254 -18.32 7.52 6.40
CA LEU A 254 -19.22 6.48 5.86
C LEU A 254 -20.51 7.08 5.31
N LYS A 255 -21.03 8.16 5.91
CA LYS A 255 -22.21 8.88 5.44
C LYS A 255 -22.07 9.37 3.99
N MET A 256 -20.84 9.60 3.51
CA MET A 256 -20.56 10.07 2.16
C MET A 256 -20.50 8.96 1.11
N LEU A 257 -20.44 7.70 1.51
CA LEU A 257 -20.30 6.58 0.58
C LEU A 257 -21.53 6.38 -0.33
N PRO A 258 -22.79 6.38 0.17
CA PRO A 258 -23.95 6.20 -0.68
C PRO A 258 -24.08 7.26 -1.80
N PRO A 259 -23.97 8.57 -1.54
CA PRO A 259 -24.05 9.58 -2.61
C PRO A 259 -22.89 9.45 -3.61
N ILE A 260 -21.68 9.07 -3.18
CA ILE A 260 -20.56 8.81 -4.10
C ILE A 260 -20.88 7.63 -5.01
N LYS A 261 -21.35 6.52 -4.47
CA LYS A 261 -21.73 5.33 -5.25
C LYS A 261 -22.80 5.66 -6.27
N GLN A 262 -23.80 6.45 -5.89
CA GLN A 262 -24.84 6.90 -6.81
C GLN A 262 -24.27 7.72 -7.96
N GLN A 263 -23.42 8.70 -7.67
CA GLN A 263 -22.79 9.52 -8.70
C GLN A 263 -21.90 8.72 -9.65
N LEU A 264 -21.18 7.71 -9.15
CA LEU A 264 -20.39 6.80 -9.98
C LEU A 264 -21.27 5.98 -10.92
N SER A 265 -22.45 5.55 -10.48
CA SER A 265 -23.41 4.79 -11.31
C SER A 265 -23.96 5.61 -12.48
N ASP A 266 -23.93 6.94 -12.40
CA ASP A 266 -24.36 7.84 -13.48
C ASP A 266 -23.28 8.04 -14.56
N ILE A 267 -22.07 7.50 -14.36
CA ILE A 267 -20.95 7.61 -15.30
C ILE A 267 -20.81 6.29 -16.07
N PRO A 268 -21.20 6.23 -17.35
CA PRO A 268 -21.13 5.00 -18.15
C PRO A 268 -19.68 4.70 -18.57
N CYS A 269 -18.96 3.94 -17.74
CA CYS A 269 -17.57 3.57 -17.97
C CYS A 269 -17.26 2.22 -17.32
N GLU A 270 -16.53 1.35 -18.03
CA GLU A 270 -16.12 0.04 -17.53
C GLU A 270 -15.47 0.09 -16.14
N LEU A 271 -14.59 1.07 -15.91
CA LEU A 271 -13.91 1.21 -14.62
C LEU A 271 -14.87 1.66 -13.49
N THR A 272 -15.91 2.45 -13.79
CA THR A 272 -16.94 2.80 -12.79
C THR A 272 -17.82 1.62 -12.46
N ASP A 273 -18.12 0.77 -13.44
CA ASP A 273 -18.91 -0.45 -13.22
C ASP A 273 -18.16 -1.41 -12.29
N GLU A 274 -16.86 -1.65 -12.55
CA GLU A 274 -16.01 -2.47 -11.67
C GLU A 274 -15.91 -1.89 -10.25
N ILE A 275 -15.68 -0.58 -10.13
CA ILE A 275 -15.64 0.07 -8.81
C ILE A 275 -16.99 -0.10 -8.10
N ASN A 276 -18.12 0.07 -8.78
CA ASN A 276 -19.44 -0.05 -8.18
C ASN A 276 -19.79 -1.47 -7.74
N GLU A 277 -19.30 -2.50 -8.44
CA GLU A 277 -19.47 -3.91 -8.05
C GLU A 277 -18.76 -4.21 -6.71
N GLU A 278 -17.58 -3.65 -6.50
CA GLU A 278 -16.80 -3.86 -5.28
C GLU A 278 -17.15 -2.86 -4.17
N PHE A 279 -17.88 -1.78 -4.49
CA PHE A 279 -18.14 -0.69 -3.55
C PHE A 279 -19.23 -1.07 -2.54
N ASP A 280 -18.81 -1.37 -1.30
CA ASP A 280 -19.72 -1.53 -0.16
C ASP A 280 -19.95 -0.17 0.53
N GLU A 281 -21.22 0.17 0.77
CA GLU A 281 -21.61 1.40 1.45
C GLU A 281 -21.49 1.32 2.97
N LEU A 282 -21.23 0.14 3.55
CA LEU A 282 -21.05 -0.13 4.99
C LEU A 282 -22.21 0.44 5.85
N LYS A 283 -23.44 0.29 5.40
CA LYS A 283 -24.65 0.87 6.06
C LYS A 283 -24.84 0.34 7.47
N ASP A 284 -24.58 -0.93 7.69
CA ASP A 284 -24.69 -1.60 8.99
C ASP A 284 -23.71 -0.99 10.02
N ILE A 285 -22.47 -0.73 9.60
CA ILE A 285 -21.46 -0.09 10.43
C ILE A 285 -21.84 1.37 10.70
N TYR A 286 -22.33 2.09 9.70
CA TYR A 286 -22.82 3.45 9.87
C TYR A 286 -23.95 3.53 10.90
N GLU A 287 -24.96 2.67 10.79
CA GLU A 287 -26.11 2.60 11.71
C GLU A 287 -25.68 2.22 13.13
N LEU A 288 -24.74 1.28 13.26
CA LEU A 288 -24.17 0.91 14.56
C LEU A 288 -23.50 2.11 15.23
N LEU A 289 -22.67 2.84 14.52
CA LEU A 289 -21.98 4.03 15.05
C LEU A 289 -22.97 5.14 15.39
N LEU A 290 -23.98 5.37 14.54
CA LEU A 290 -25.00 6.38 14.76
C LEU A 290 -25.83 6.12 16.02
N SER A 291 -26.13 4.85 16.31
CA SER A 291 -26.90 4.46 17.51
C SER A 291 -26.06 4.38 18.79
N SER A 292 -24.73 4.26 18.66
CA SER A 292 -23.86 3.95 19.82
C SER A 292 -23.06 5.15 20.32
N ILE A 293 -22.93 6.21 19.53
CA ILE A 293 -22.07 7.35 19.84
C ILE A 293 -22.84 8.66 19.72
N GLU A 294 -22.78 9.48 20.75
CA GLU A 294 -23.35 10.85 20.75
C GLU A 294 -22.56 11.77 19.82
N ASP A 295 -23.22 12.76 19.22
CA ASP A 295 -22.61 13.71 18.27
C ASP A 295 -21.55 14.60 18.93
N GLU A 296 -21.66 14.87 20.21
CA GLU A 296 -20.69 15.66 20.99
C GLU A 296 -20.25 14.86 22.23
N PRO A 297 -19.34 13.89 22.08
CA PRO A 297 -18.84 13.14 23.22
C PRO A 297 -17.96 14.02 24.12
N PRO A 298 -17.98 13.79 25.42
CA PRO A 298 -17.26 14.59 26.42
C PRO A 298 -15.73 14.57 26.20
#